data_bcc48e4663dfea90789c2e318aaf3403
#
_entry.id   bcc48e4663dfea90789c2e318aaf3403
#
_cell.length_a   1.000
_cell.length_b   1.000
_cell.length_c   1.000
_cell.angle_alpha   90.00
_cell.angle_beta   90.00
_cell.angle_gamma   90.00
#
_symmetry.space_group_name_H-M   'P 1'
#
loop_
_entity.id
_entity.type
_entity.pdbx_description
1 polymer ?
#
loop_
_entity_poly.entity_id
_entity_poly.type
_entity_poly.pdbx_seq_one_letter_code
_entity_poly.pdbx_strand_id
1 'polypeptide(L)'
;MHSCTAAYASRQMPRRSRRLNPPCHLVGLGDDLVMRMFSRAPFMTHGTLHVVCRRLKTLLRSPEFLQQRVETGLVEHGLVVAGGYRGMFAATVDCSMLTGGRWRLIAPVSFPRNCACSAIVEDEDGQPEMWVMGGWDGGNTLATVEAYNPRTNTWRSCLPLSQGRTGAVAGVVGGRLVVAGGWAGRGGGRLTSVEA
;
A
#
# COMPACT_ATOMS: atom_id res chain seq x y z
N MET A 1 17.33 -60.55 -19.07
CA MET A 1 16.10 -59.82 -18.72
C MET A 1 16.09 -59.61 -17.23
N HIS A 2 16.59 -58.49 -16.74
CA HIS A 2 16.57 -58.14 -15.32
C HIS A 2 15.72 -56.88 -15.16
N SER A 3 14.59 -57.07 -14.49
CA SER A 3 13.64 -56.04 -14.12
C SER A 3 14.19 -55.26 -12.92
N CYS A 4 14.46 -53.96 -13.08
CA CYS A 4 14.75 -53.04 -11.99
C CYS A 4 13.46 -52.37 -11.57
N THR A 5 12.88 -52.81 -10.46
CA THR A 5 11.79 -52.13 -9.77
C THR A 5 12.37 -51.05 -8.88
N ALA A 6 12.23 -49.79 -9.27
CA ALA A 6 12.60 -48.63 -8.42
C ALA A 6 11.49 -48.37 -7.40
N ALA A 7 11.79 -48.57 -6.12
CA ALA A 7 10.93 -48.21 -5.01
C ALA A 7 10.92 -46.70 -4.83
N TYR A 8 9.77 -46.09 -5.03
CA TYR A 8 9.53 -44.66 -4.76
C TYR A 8 9.28 -44.47 -3.25
N ALA A 9 10.31 -44.05 -2.53
CA ALA A 9 10.17 -43.69 -1.12
C ALA A 9 9.51 -42.31 -1.01
N SER A 10 8.25 -42.27 -0.58
CA SER A 10 7.55 -41.04 -0.24
C SER A 10 8.22 -40.41 0.98
N ARG A 11 8.99 -39.34 0.76
CA ARG A 11 9.44 -38.47 1.84
C ARG A 11 8.23 -37.73 2.40
N GLN A 12 7.74 -38.16 3.56
CA GLN A 12 6.82 -37.37 4.37
C GLN A 12 7.55 -36.09 4.80
N MET A 13 7.05 -34.92 4.31
CA MET A 13 7.50 -33.64 4.81
C MET A 13 7.13 -33.52 6.29
N PRO A 14 8.03 -33.03 7.15
CA PRO A 14 7.72 -32.82 8.55
C PRO A 14 6.56 -31.84 8.67
N ARG A 15 5.53 -32.22 9.43
CA ARG A 15 4.40 -31.33 9.78
C ARG A 15 4.99 -30.06 10.36
N ARG A 16 4.68 -28.91 9.73
CA ARG A 16 5.00 -27.59 10.28
C ARG A 16 4.51 -27.54 11.72
N SER A 17 5.45 -27.51 12.66
CA SER A 17 5.15 -27.30 14.07
C SER A 17 4.31 -26.02 14.15
N ARG A 18 3.14 -26.10 14.80
CA ARG A 18 2.37 -24.91 15.21
C ARG A 18 3.35 -24.06 16.00
N ARG A 19 3.79 -22.96 15.42
CA ARG A 19 4.53 -21.95 16.17
C ARG A 19 3.59 -21.51 17.29
N LEU A 20 3.88 -21.96 18.50
CA LEU A 20 3.27 -21.42 19.71
C LEU A 20 3.62 -19.92 19.66
N ASN A 21 2.60 -19.07 19.49
CA ASN A 21 2.79 -17.64 19.67
C ASN A 21 3.35 -17.45 21.07
N PRO A 22 4.55 -16.87 21.24
CA PRO A 22 5.07 -16.61 22.58
C PRO A 22 4.04 -15.76 23.34
N PRO A 23 3.87 -15.98 24.66
CA PRO A 23 2.94 -15.19 25.43
C PRO A 23 3.32 -13.71 25.29
N CYS A 24 2.34 -12.88 24.92
CA CYS A 24 2.56 -11.45 24.81
C CYS A 24 2.81 -10.89 26.22
N HIS A 25 4.04 -10.49 26.53
CA HIS A 25 4.41 -9.93 27.83
C HIS A 25 3.63 -8.64 28.19
N LEU A 26 2.80 -8.13 27.30
CA LEU A 26 1.90 -7.00 27.52
C LEU A 26 0.54 -7.42 28.12
N VAL A 27 0.35 -8.70 28.47
CA VAL A 27 -0.95 -9.27 28.93
C VAL A 27 -1.47 -8.59 30.21
N GLY A 28 -0.62 -8.05 31.05
CA GLY A 28 -1.03 -7.35 32.28
C GLY A 28 -1.26 -5.84 32.14
N LEU A 29 -1.00 -5.25 30.97
CA LEU A 29 -1.14 -3.81 30.75
C LEU A 29 -2.50 -3.49 30.15
N GLY A 30 -3.18 -2.44 30.66
CA GLY A 30 -4.38 -1.91 30.03
C GLY A 30 -4.11 -1.38 28.61
N ASP A 31 -5.15 -1.37 27.76
CA ASP A 31 -5.02 -0.93 26.37
C ASP A 31 -4.58 0.52 26.26
N ASP A 32 -5.08 1.40 27.13
CA ASP A 32 -4.67 2.81 27.19
C ASP A 32 -3.16 2.98 27.42
N LEU A 33 -2.59 2.19 28.33
CA LEU A 33 -1.16 2.26 28.61
C LEU A 33 -0.36 1.75 27.40
N VAL A 34 -0.80 0.67 26.79
CA VAL A 34 -0.18 0.12 25.58
C VAL A 34 -0.24 1.13 24.43
N MET A 35 -1.39 1.76 24.22
CA MET A 35 -1.55 2.79 23.20
C MET A 35 -0.63 4.00 23.47
N ARG A 36 -0.55 4.48 24.71
CA ARG A 36 0.36 5.59 25.08
C ARG A 36 1.84 5.25 24.86
N MET A 37 2.24 4.03 25.16
CA MET A 37 3.61 3.58 24.93
C MET A 37 3.97 3.58 23.45
N PHE A 38 3.07 3.06 22.61
CA PHE A 38 3.32 2.92 21.18
C PHE A 38 2.91 4.13 20.34
N SER A 39 2.13 5.07 20.89
CA SER A 39 1.78 6.32 20.18
C SER A 39 3.01 7.14 19.80
N ARG A 40 4.08 7.04 20.58
CA ARG A 40 5.37 7.71 20.31
C ARG A 40 6.27 6.97 19.32
N ALA A 41 5.94 5.72 18.98
CA ALA A 41 6.73 4.98 18.01
C ALA A 41 6.54 5.56 16.59
N PRO A 42 7.61 5.72 15.80
CA PRO A 42 7.50 6.17 14.42
C PRO A 42 6.55 5.28 13.62
N PHE A 43 5.74 5.87 12.75
CA PHE A 43 4.73 5.16 11.97
C PHE A 43 5.31 3.94 11.20
N MET A 44 6.52 4.08 10.63
CA MET A 44 7.19 3.00 9.90
C MET A 44 7.52 1.78 10.77
N THR A 45 7.53 1.91 12.10
CA THR A 45 7.75 0.77 13.01
C THR A 45 6.46 0.01 13.30
N HIS A 46 5.28 0.59 13.02
CA HIS A 46 4.00 -0.04 13.30
C HIS A 46 3.83 -1.33 12.52
N GLY A 47 4.31 -1.40 11.26
CA GLY A 47 4.30 -2.63 10.47
C GLY A 47 5.02 -3.80 11.15
N THR A 48 6.15 -3.52 11.80
CA THR A 48 6.89 -4.51 12.58
C THR A 48 6.16 -4.88 13.87
N LEU A 49 5.57 -3.90 14.55
CA LEU A 49 4.81 -4.10 15.78
C LEU A 49 3.55 -4.95 15.56
N HIS A 50 2.90 -4.85 14.40
CA HIS A 50 1.73 -5.66 14.05
C HIS A 50 2.01 -7.18 14.02
N VAL A 51 3.25 -7.61 13.78
CA VAL A 51 3.60 -9.04 13.76
C VAL A 51 3.96 -9.60 15.13
N VAL A 52 4.14 -8.75 16.14
CA VAL A 52 4.51 -9.17 17.50
C VAL A 52 3.39 -9.97 18.15
N CYS A 53 2.16 -9.43 18.18
CA CYS A 53 1.00 -10.17 18.66
C CYS A 53 -0.31 -9.60 18.10
N ARG A 54 -1.38 -10.42 18.16
CA ARG A 54 -2.72 -10.03 17.66
C ARG A 54 -3.26 -8.79 18.37
N ARG A 55 -3.06 -8.67 19.68
CA ARG A 55 -3.52 -7.52 20.48
C ARG A 55 -2.91 -6.22 19.98
N LEU A 56 -1.59 -6.15 19.79
CA LEU A 56 -0.93 -4.97 19.22
C LEU A 56 -1.44 -4.67 17.81
N LYS A 57 -1.64 -5.69 16.98
CA LYS A 57 -2.21 -5.50 15.65
C LYS A 57 -3.57 -4.82 15.70
N THR A 58 -4.44 -5.22 16.62
CA THR A 58 -5.77 -4.61 16.78
C THR A 58 -5.67 -3.19 17.32
N LEU A 59 -4.93 -2.99 18.41
CA LEU A 59 -4.80 -1.67 19.06
C LEU A 59 -4.19 -0.61 18.15
N LEU A 60 -3.09 -0.93 17.44
CA LEU A 60 -2.41 0.01 16.57
C LEU A 60 -3.18 0.35 15.28
N ARG A 61 -4.29 -0.35 15.04
CA ARG A 61 -5.22 -0.08 13.92
C ARG A 61 -6.51 0.59 14.39
N SER A 62 -6.71 0.73 15.68
CA SER A 62 -7.95 1.29 16.20
C SER A 62 -8.03 2.79 15.94
N PRO A 63 -9.25 3.33 15.73
CA PRO A 63 -9.47 4.76 15.61
C PRO A 63 -8.98 5.53 16.85
N GLU A 64 -9.14 4.97 18.03
CA GLU A 64 -8.73 5.57 19.31
C GLU A 64 -7.21 5.78 19.35
N PHE A 65 -6.44 4.82 18.85
CA PHE A 65 -4.98 4.96 18.77
C PHE A 65 -4.58 6.10 17.82
N LEU A 66 -5.25 6.21 16.67
CA LEU A 66 -5.00 7.31 15.74
C LEU A 66 -5.37 8.65 16.34
N GLN A 67 -6.54 8.74 16.97
CA GLN A 67 -7.00 9.95 17.62
C GLN A 67 -6.01 10.40 18.71
N GLN A 68 -5.52 9.47 19.52
CA GLN A 68 -4.50 9.76 20.52
C GLN A 68 -3.21 10.32 19.90
N ARG A 69 -2.78 9.84 18.74
CA ARG A 69 -1.63 10.41 18.01
C ARG A 69 -1.91 11.83 17.51
N VAL A 70 -3.12 12.10 17.02
CA VAL A 70 -3.54 13.45 16.61
C VAL A 70 -3.52 14.40 17.79
N GLU A 71 -4.16 14.01 18.89
CA GLU A 71 -4.26 14.83 20.12
C GLU A 71 -2.90 15.13 20.75
N THR A 72 -1.96 14.20 20.65
CA THR A 72 -0.60 14.36 21.16
C THR A 72 0.36 15.05 20.19
N GLY A 73 -0.11 15.46 19.00
CA GLY A 73 0.72 16.08 17.96
C GLY A 73 1.74 15.13 17.34
N LEU A 74 1.55 13.82 17.49
CA LEU A 74 2.47 12.79 17.03
C LEU A 74 2.08 12.21 15.66
N VAL A 75 1.30 12.96 14.89
CA VAL A 75 0.98 12.61 13.50
C VAL A 75 2.17 12.92 12.61
N GLU A 76 2.65 11.90 11.93
CA GLU A 76 3.69 12.06 10.92
C GLU A 76 3.04 12.34 9.56
N HIS A 77 3.34 13.49 8.98
CA HIS A 77 3.01 13.76 7.59
C HIS A 77 4.05 13.10 6.69
N GLY A 78 3.60 12.35 5.71
CA GLY A 78 4.44 11.70 4.72
C GLY A 78 4.11 12.17 3.31
N LEU A 79 5.13 12.22 2.44
CA LEU A 79 4.95 12.39 1.01
C LEU A 79 5.32 11.08 0.33
N VAL A 80 4.40 10.52 -0.45
CA VAL A 80 4.68 9.33 -1.26
C VAL A 80 4.81 9.75 -2.71
N VAL A 81 5.87 9.28 -3.36
CA VAL A 81 6.10 9.41 -4.79
C VAL A 81 6.08 8.02 -5.40
N ALA A 82 5.26 7.81 -6.40
CA ALA A 82 5.10 6.52 -7.07
C ALA A 82 5.26 6.65 -8.58
N GLY A 83 6.19 5.89 -9.15
CA GLY A 83 6.52 5.95 -10.56
C GLY A 83 7.30 7.22 -10.93
N GLY A 84 7.22 7.62 -12.18
CA GLY A 84 7.91 8.78 -12.73
C GLY A 84 8.74 8.42 -13.96
N TYR A 85 9.67 9.29 -14.32
CA TYR A 85 10.58 9.09 -15.44
C TYR A 85 11.98 8.66 -14.96
N ARG A 86 12.55 7.67 -15.67
CA ARG A 86 13.98 7.37 -15.60
C ARG A 86 14.61 7.70 -16.95
N GLY A 87 15.48 8.70 -16.97
CA GLY A 87 16.04 9.22 -18.23
C GLY A 87 14.99 9.93 -19.08
N MET A 88 15.15 9.94 -20.40
CA MET A 88 14.36 10.80 -21.28
C MET A 88 12.88 10.38 -21.46
N PHE A 89 12.50 9.11 -21.32
CA PHE A 89 11.09 8.68 -21.55
C PHE A 89 10.70 7.35 -20.87
N ALA A 90 11.60 6.71 -20.12
CA ALA A 90 11.27 5.43 -19.49
C ALA A 90 10.42 5.66 -18.21
N ALA A 91 9.22 5.09 -18.17
CA ALA A 91 8.44 5.01 -16.96
C ALA A 91 9.12 4.09 -15.93
N THR A 92 8.96 4.35 -14.65
CA THR A 92 9.54 3.54 -13.58
C THR A 92 8.48 2.96 -12.65
N VAL A 93 8.83 1.87 -11.99
CA VAL A 93 8.05 1.27 -10.91
C VAL A 93 8.48 1.78 -9.53
N ASP A 94 9.56 2.56 -9.47
CA ASP A 94 10.17 2.98 -8.21
C ASP A 94 9.21 3.84 -7.39
N CYS A 95 9.14 3.56 -6.10
CA CYS A 95 8.34 4.32 -5.16
C CYS A 95 9.18 4.70 -3.95
N SER A 96 8.95 5.89 -3.43
CA SER A 96 9.65 6.41 -2.26
C SER A 96 8.69 7.16 -1.34
N MET A 97 8.96 7.11 -0.05
CA MET A 97 8.23 7.85 0.96
C MET A 97 9.18 8.76 1.74
N LEU A 98 8.81 10.01 1.90
CA LEU A 98 9.47 10.96 2.78
C LEU A 98 8.70 11.00 4.11
N THR A 99 9.33 10.61 5.19
CA THR A 99 8.82 10.75 6.56
C THR A 99 9.95 11.15 7.49
N GLY A 100 9.66 12.00 8.47
CA GLY A 100 10.68 12.46 9.42
C GLY A 100 11.91 13.08 8.74
N GLY A 101 11.73 13.76 7.60
CA GLY A 101 12.80 14.39 6.83
C GLY A 101 13.73 13.43 6.07
N ARG A 102 13.37 12.15 5.96
CA ARG A 102 14.19 11.12 5.27
C ARG A 102 13.39 10.40 4.19
N TRP A 103 13.99 10.27 3.01
CA TRP A 103 13.49 9.43 1.94
C TRP A 103 13.80 7.96 2.20
N ARG A 104 12.82 7.10 1.95
CA ARG A 104 12.96 5.64 2.02
C ARG A 104 12.31 5.03 0.79
N LEU A 105 12.94 4.00 0.25
CA LEU A 105 12.29 3.16 -0.76
C LEU A 105 11.15 2.39 -0.10
N ILE A 106 10.02 2.32 -0.80
CA ILE A 106 8.86 1.51 -0.45
C ILE A 106 8.61 0.48 -1.55
N ALA A 107 7.65 -0.42 -1.34
CA ALA A 107 7.29 -1.40 -2.35
C ALA A 107 7.00 -0.72 -3.69
N PRO A 108 7.51 -1.24 -4.81
CA PRO A 108 7.27 -0.68 -6.13
C PRO A 108 5.83 -0.92 -6.57
N VAL A 109 5.31 -0.07 -7.46
CA VAL A 109 4.05 -0.35 -8.19
C VAL A 109 4.24 -1.53 -9.15
N SER A 110 3.13 -2.22 -9.49
CA SER A 110 3.18 -3.40 -10.34
C SER A 110 3.53 -3.08 -11.79
N PHE A 111 3.17 -1.89 -12.27
CA PHE A 111 3.40 -1.46 -13.64
C PHE A 111 4.19 -0.16 -13.67
N PRO A 112 5.20 -0.04 -14.56
CA PRO A 112 5.89 1.22 -14.78
C PRO A 112 4.87 2.29 -15.16
N ARG A 113 4.95 3.46 -14.54
CA ARG A 113 4.03 4.55 -14.85
C ARG A 113 4.65 5.91 -14.62
N ASN A 114 4.31 6.83 -15.50
CA ASN A 114 4.54 8.25 -15.31
C ASN A 114 3.25 9.03 -15.58
N CYS A 115 3.18 10.29 -15.20
CA CYS A 115 2.00 11.13 -15.38
C CYS A 115 0.69 10.48 -14.90
N ALA A 116 0.76 9.59 -13.90
CA ALA A 116 -0.40 9.08 -13.21
C ALA A 116 -1.01 10.15 -12.32
N CYS A 117 -2.30 10.06 -12.02
CA CYS A 117 -2.91 10.84 -10.96
C CYS A 117 -2.98 10.03 -9.66
N SER A 118 -3.09 10.72 -8.53
CA SER A 118 -3.19 10.09 -7.23
C SER A 118 -4.14 10.82 -6.30
N ALA A 119 -4.70 10.09 -5.35
CA ALA A 119 -5.50 10.63 -4.26
C ALA A 119 -5.27 9.80 -3.00
N ILE A 120 -5.56 10.39 -1.84
CA ILE A 120 -5.64 9.66 -0.58
C ILE A 120 -7.10 9.26 -0.36
N VAL A 121 -7.32 7.97 -0.16
CA VAL A 121 -8.65 7.37 0.10
C VAL A 121 -8.55 6.60 1.41
N GLU A 122 -9.56 6.70 2.24
CA GLU A 122 -9.65 5.88 3.45
C GLU A 122 -10.13 4.47 3.08
N ASP A 123 -9.50 3.45 3.65
CA ASP A 123 -9.97 2.07 3.56
C ASP A 123 -11.21 1.82 4.44
N GLU A 124 -11.69 0.59 4.47
CA GLU A 124 -12.86 0.18 5.28
C GLU A 124 -12.67 0.40 6.78
N ASP A 125 -11.42 0.45 7.24
CA ASP A 125 -11.03 0.71 8.63
C ASP A 125 -10.76 2.22 8.88
N GLY A 126 -11.05 3.10 7.92
CA GLY A 126 -10.79 4.54 7.99
C GLY A 126 -9.29 4.89 7.90
N GLN A 127 -8.48 4.00 7.33
CA GLN A 127 -7.04 4.22 7.24
C GLN A 127 -6.66 4.80 5.87
N PRO A 128 -5.75 5.78 5.83
CA PRO A 128 -5.36 6.38 4.56
C PRO A 128 -4.55 5.41 3.70
N GLU A 129 -4.99 5.21 2.49
CA GLU A 129 -4.27 4.56 1.40
C GLU A 129 -3.98 5.58 0.30
N MET A 130 -2.82 5.47 -0.34
CA MET A 130 -2.54 6.25 -1.55
C MET A 130 -2.99 5.46 -2.77
N TRP A 131 -3.94 5.98 -3.50
CA TRP A 131 -4.38 5.42 -4.76
C TRP A 131 -3.67 6.09 -5.92
N VAL A 132 -3.15 5.29 -6.86
CA VAL A 132 -2.47 5.75 -8.07
C VAL A 132 -3.21 5.19 -9.28
N MET A 133 -3.61 6.07 -10.19
CA MET A 133 -4.52 5.74 -11.27
C MET A 133 -3.97 6.19 -12.62
N GLY A 134 -4.08 5.31 -13.60
CA GLY A 134 -3.67 5.60 -14.98
C GLY A 134 -2.16 5.85 -15.11
N GLY A 135 -1.83 6.75 -16.00
CA GLY A 135 -0.48 7.10 -16.38
C GLY A 135 -0.07 6.53 -17.73
N TRP A 136 1.20 6.56 -18.02
CA TRP A 136 1.84 6.09 -19.25
C TRP A 136 2.98 5.12 -18.91
N ASP A 137 3.02 3.94 -19.51
CA ASP A 137 4.03 2.90 -19.24
C ASP A 137 5.29 2.97 -20.14
N GLY A 138 5.31 3.91 -21.07
CA GLY A 138 6.33 4.04 -22.09
C GLY A 138 5.81 3.68 -23.50
N GLY A 139 4.69 2.98 -23.59
CA GLY A 139 4.03 2.58 -24.83
C GLY A 139 2.55 2.95 -24.88
N ASN A 140 1.84 2.76 -23.77
CA ASN A 140 0.39 2.86 -23.68
C ASN A 140 -0.06 3.72 -22.51
N THR A 141 -1.26 4.29 -22.62
CA THR A 141 -1.97 4.85 -21.47
C THR A 141 -2.58 3.72 -20.64
N LEU A 142 -2.41 3.82 -19.33
CA LEU A 142 -2.89 2.82 -18.38
C LEU A 142 -4.31 3.14 -17.92
N ALA A 143 -5.12 2.10 -17.78
CA ALA A 143 -6.38 2.15 -17.02
C ALA A 143 -6.22 1.56 -15.62
N THR A 144 -5.07 0.96 -15.29
CA THR A 144 -4.84 0.29 -14.03
C THR A 144 -4.85 1.26 -12.85
N VAL A 145 -5.40 0.78 -11.74
CA VAL A 145 -5.48 1.47 -10.46
C VAL A 145 -4.84 0.59 -9.40
N GLU A 146 -3.96 1.17 -8.61
CA GLU A 146 -3.30 0.48 -7.50
C GLU A 146 -3.42 1.33 -6.23
N ALA A 147 -3.66 0.67 -5.10
CA ALA A 147 -3.72 1.29 -3.79
C ALA A 147 -2.54 0.83 -2.92
N TYR A 148 -1.82 1.78 -2.35
CA TYR A 148 -0.71 1.56 -1.45
C TYR A 148 -1.16 1.66 0.00
N ASN A 149 -0.93 0.59 0.76
CA ASN A 149 -1.11 0.61 2.20
C ASN A 149 0.24 0.86 2.88
N PRO A 150 0.43 2.01 3.51
CA PRO A 150 1.72 2.35 4.12
C PRO A 150 2.04 1.53 5.37
N ARG A 151 1.06 0.89 5.99
CA ARG A 151 1.26 0.06 7.19
C ARG A 151 1.86 -1.30 6.88
N THR A 152 1.46 -1.88 5.74
CA THR A 152 1.95 -3.17 5.28
C THR A 152 3.08 -3.06 4.27
N ASN A 153 3.32 -1.85 3.76
CA ASN A 153 4.23 -1.55 2.66
C ASN A 153 3.92 -2.43 1.42
N THR A 154 2.63 -2.47 1.03
CA THR A 154 2.17 -3.29 -0.09
C THR A 154 1.24 -2.49 -0.99
N TRP A 155 1.25 -2.83 -2.29
CA TRP A 155 0.27 -2.38 -3.27
C TRP A 155 -0.76 -3.49 -3.51
N ARG A 156 -2.00 -3.09 -3.74
CA ARG A 156 -3.07 -3.97 -4.22
C ARG A 156 -3.69 -3.40 -5.48
N SER A 157 -4.10 -4.26 -6.40
CA SER A 157 -4.86 -3.85 -7.56
C SER A 157 -6.29 -3.50 -7.16
N CYS A 158 -6.81 -2.43 -7.76
CA CYS A 158 -8.19 -1.98 -7.61
C CYS A 158 -8.93 -2.11 -8.95
N LEU A 159 -10.23 -1.82 -8.95
CA LEU A 159 -11.02 -1.76 -10.19
C LEU A 159 -10.38 -0.75 -11.15
N PRO A 160 -10.14 -1.13 -12.39
CA PRO A 160 -9.53 -0.24 -13.37
C PRO A 160 -10.50 0.88 -13.77
N LEU A 161 -9.95 1.96 -14.30
CA LEU A 161 -10.71 2.99 -15.00
C LEU A 161 -11.38 2.41 -16.25
N SER A 162 -12.48 2.99 -16.70
CA SER A 162 -13.17 2.57 -17.92
C SER A 162 -12.31 2.69 -19.17
N GLN A 163 -11.34 3.62 -19.14
CA GLN A 163 -10.35 3.79 -20.21
C GLN A 163 -9.02 4.29 -19.67
N GLY A 164 -7.94 3.97 -20.39
CA GLY A 164 -6.60 4.47 -20.06
C GLY A 164 -6.53 5.98 -20.16
N ARG A 165 -5.91 6.61 -19.18
CA ARG A 165 -5.69 8.07 -19.16
C ARG A 165 -4.36 8.45 -18.51
N THR A 166 -3.67 9.40 -19.11
CA THR A 166 -2.45 10.00 -18.57
C THR A 166 -2.66 11.50 -18.36
N GLY A 167 -2.01 12.08 -17.34
CA GLY A 167 -2.18 13.51 -17.03
C GLY A 167 -3.59 13.88 -16.57
N ALA A 168 -4.36 12.94 -16.04
CA ALA A 168 -5.64 13.19 -15.39
C ALA A 168 -5.44 13.84 -14.02
N VAL A 169 -6.51 14.35 -13.44
CA VAL A 169 -6.55 14.78 -12.04
C VAL A 169 -7.44 13.85 -11.23
N ALA A 170 -7.12 13.68 -9.95
CA ALA A 170 -7.92 12.89 -9.04
C ALA A 170 -8.12 13.60 -7.71
N GLY A 171 -9.19 13.26 -7.03
CA GLY A 171 -9.51 13.77 -5.70
C GLY A 171 -10.68 13.02 -5.09
N VAL A 172 -10.92 13.26 -3.80
CA VAL A 172 -12.07 12.70 -3.08
C VAL A 172 -13.11 13.80 -2.89
N VAL A 173 -14.32 13.55 -3.36
CA VAL A 173 -15.45 14.47 -3.27
C VAL A 173 -16.65 13.72 -2.68
N GLY A 174 -17.14 14.18 -1.53
CA GLY A 174 -18.25 13.52 -0.85
C GLY A 174 -17.98 12.04 -0.51
N GLY A 175 -16.74 11.71 -0.13
CA GLY A 175 -16.33 10.33 0.18
C GLY A 175 -16.11 9.43 -1.04
N ARG A 176 -16.26 9.95 -2.26
CA ARG A 176 -16.05 9.19 -3.50
C ARG A 176 -14.78 9.64 -4.20
N LEU A 177 -13.99 8.69 -4.68
CA LEU A 177 -12.85 8.96 -5.52
C LEU A 177 -13.33 9.39 -6.91
N VAL A 178 -12.87 10.55 -7.37
CA VAL A 178 -13.21 11.12 -8.67
C VAL A 178 -11.95 11.28 -9.49
N VAL A 179 -11.99 10.85 -10.74
CA VAL A 179 -10.91 10.99 -11.72
C VAL A 179 -11.45 11.74 -12.94
N ALA A 180 -10.80 12.83 -13.32
CA ALA A 180 -11.29 13.72 -14.37
C ALA A 180 -10.24 14.00 -15.43
N GLY A 181 -10.65 14.01 -16.69
CA GLY A 181 -9.87 14.46 -17.84
C GLY A 181 -8.68 13.57 -18.15
N GLY A 182 -7.60 14.19 -18.59
CA GLY A 182 -6.39 13.51 -19.06
C GLY A 182 -6.38 13.33 -20.58
N TRP A 183 -5.50 12.45 -21.04
CA TRP A 183 -5.32 12.11 -22.44
C TRP A 183 -5.36 10.60 -22.63
N ALA A 184 -6.09 10.14 -23.65
CA ALA A 184 -6.33 8.72 -23.91
C ALA A 184 -5.19 8.03 -24.70
N GLY A 185 -4.08 8.71 -24.95
CA GLY A 185 -2.96 8.17 -25.71
C GLY A 185 -3.09 8.36 -27.22
N ARG A 186 -2.27 7.63 -27.97
CA ARG A 186 -2.20 7.78 -29.44
C ARG A 186 -3.56 7.54 -30.07
N GLY A 187 -4.09 8.56 -30.76
CA GLY A 187 -5.38 8.49 -31.47
C GLY A 187 -6.62 8.84 -30.61
N GLY A 188 -6.50 8.93 -29.27
CA GLY A 188 -7.65 9.14 -28.38
C GLY A 188 -7.93 10.58 -27.94
N GLY A 189 -6.97 11.49 -28.11
CA GLY A 189 -7.14 12.90 -27.77
C GLY A 189 -7.34 13.20 -26.28
N ARG A 190 -7.75 14.43 -25.99
CA ARG A 190 -8.09 14.89 -24.62
C ARG A 190 -9.43 14.33 -24.18
N LEU A 191 -9.48 13.92 -22.92
CA LEU A 191 -10.68 13.39 -22.28
C LEU A 191 -11.43 14.50 -21.56
N THR A 192 -12.74 14.54 -21.72
CA THR A 192 -13.66 15.39 -20.94
C THR A 192 -14.45 14.56 -19.91
N SER A 193 -14.31 13.25 -19.94
CA SER A 193 -15.04 12.33 -19.08
C SER A 193 -14.52 12.38 -17.63
N VAL A 194 -15.46 12.17 -16.71
CA VAL A 194 -15.23 12.03 -15.28
C VAL A 194 -15.70 10.64 -14.86
N GLU A 195 -14.94 9.96 -14.02
CA GLU A 195 -15.27 8.68 -13.41
C GLU A 195 -15.28 8.82 -11.88
N ALA A 196 -16.19 8.10 -11.17
CA ALA A 196 -16.33 8.17 -9.72
C ALA A 196 -16.77 6.81 -9.16
#